data_54f1f72ff7f3997a02d48e2118ddd08c
#
_entry.id   54f1f72ff7f3997a02d48e2118ddd08c
#
_cell.length_a   1.000
_cell.length_b   1.000
_cell.length_c   1.000
_cell.angle_alpha   90.00
_cell.angle_beta   90.00
_cell.angle_gamma   90.00
#
_symmetry.space_group_name_H-M   'P 1'
#
loop_
_entity.id
_entity.type
_entity.pdbx_description
1 polymer ?
#
loop_
_entity_poly.entity_id
_entity_poly.type
_entity_poly.pdbx_seq_one_letter_code
_entity_poly.pdbx_strand_id
1 'polypeptide(L)' 'VLNGANEMTVQAFLEDKIRFTDIADINEEVLKRHKPKVDYTLDDFIECDSWAREEALLLINEVIH' A
#
# COMPACT_ATOMS: atom_id res chain seq x y z
N VAL A 1 4.73 -7.84 -5.96
CA VAL A 1 3.43 -7.84 -5.32
C VAL A 1 3.49 -7.01 -4.04
N LEU A 2 2.60 -6.04 -3.91
CA LEU A 2 2.59 -5.10 -2.80
C LEU A 2 1.63 -5.56 -1.69
N ASN A 3 1.93 -6.72 -1.11
CA ASN A 3 1.10 -7.30 -0.06
C ASN A 3 0.96 -6.39 1.15
N GLY A 4 2.02 -5.63 1.50
CA GLY A 4 1.98 -4.69 2.61
C GLY A 4 0.93 -3.61 2.43
N ALA A 5 0.83 -3.03 1.23
CA ALA A 5 -0.18 -2.02 0.93
C ALA A 5 -1.58 -2.61 1.03
N ASN A 6 -1.79 -3.81 0.47
CA ASN A 6 -3.08 -4.47 0.51
C ASN A 6 -3.52 -4.78 1.94
N GLU A 7 -2.59 -5.23 2.79
CA GLU A 7 -2.90 -5.49 4.21
C GLU A 7 -3.34 -4.22 4.91
N MET A 8 -2.67 -3.11 4.66
CA MET A 8 -3.01 -1.83 5.27
C MET A 8 -4.38 -1.32 4.83
N THR A 9 -4.69 -1.44 3.53
CA THR A 9 -5.97 -0.99 3.01
C THR A 9 -7.13 -1.87 3.49
N VAL A 10 -6.94 -3.17 3.53
CA VAL A 10 -7.95 -4.10 4.04
C VAL A 10 -8.21 -3.81 5.52
N GLN A 11 -7.15 -3.62 6.30
CA GLN A 11 -7.28 -3.30 7.72
C GLN A 11 -8.07 -1.99 7.91
N ALA A 12 -7.75 -0.96 7.15
CA ALA A 12 -8.46 0.31 7.22
C ALA A 12 -9.94 0.16 6.85
N PHE A 13 -10.24 -0.68 5.85
CA PHE A 13 -11.62 -0.97 5.47
C PHE A 13 -12.36 -1.66 6.62
N LEU A 14 -11.74 -2.64 7.26
CA LEU A 14 -12.36 -3.36 8.37
C LEU A 14 -12.59 -2.45 9.58
N GLU A 15 -11.82 -1.39 9.71
CA GLU A 15 -11.97 -0.38 10.77
C GLU A 15 -12.89 0.77 10.37
N ASP A 16 -13.57 0.66 9.23
CA ASP A 16 -14.47 1.67 8.68
C ASP A 16 -13.80 3.03 8.38
N LYS A 17 -12.50 3.03 8.15
CA LYS A 17 -11.75 4.24 7.82
C LYS A 17 -11.85 4.62 6.36
N ILE A 18 -11.95 3.62 5.46
CA ILE A 18 -12.05 3.81 4.02
C ILE A 18 -13.15 2.92 3.46
N ARG A 19 -13.56 3.19 2.23
CA ARG A 19 -14.57 2.40 1.53
C ARG A 19 -13.93 1.24 0.79
N PHE A 20 -14.74 0.27 0.40
CA PHE A 20 -14.28 -0.87 -0.39
C PHE A 20 -13.58 -0.43 -1.68
N THR A 21 -14.15 0.57 -2.37
CA THR A 21 -13.58 1.11 -3.60
C THR A 21 -12.22 1.78 -3.38
N ASP A 22 -12.01 2.34 -2.18
CA ASP A 22 -10.75 2.99 -1.84
C ASP A 22 -9.59 2.00 -1.75
N ILE A 23 -9.87 0.74 -1.42
CA ILE A 23 -8.85 -0.31 -1.37
C ILE A 23 -8.13 -0.42 -2.72
N ALA A 24 -8.91 -0.55 -3.80
CA ALA A 24 -8.36 -0.67 -5.14
C ALA A 24 -7.63 0.61 -5.56
N ASP A 25 -8.21 1.76 -5.27
CA ASP A 25 -7.63 3.05 -5.63
C ASP A 25 -6.29 3.29 -4.93
N ILE A 26 -6.22 3.01 -3.64
CA ILE A 26 -5.00 3.18 -2.87
C ILE A 26 -3.92 2.20 -3.33
N ASN A 27 -4.29 0.93 -3.52
CA ASN A 27 -3.35 -0.08 -3.98
C ASN A 27 -2.80 0.27 -5.36
N GLU A 28 -3.64 0.76 -6.26
CA GLU A 28 -3.22 1.20 -7.58
C GLU A 28 -2.25 2.36 -7.51
N GLU A 29 -2.52 3.34 -6.64
CA GLU A 29 -1.64 4.49 -6.46
C GLU A 29 -0.29 4.09 -5.89
N VAL A 30 -0.26 3.19 -4.91
CA VAL A 30 0.99 2.67 -4.37
C VAL A 30 1.79 1.96 -5.47
N LEU A 31 1.11 1.17 -6.29
CA LEU A 31 1.75 0.46 -7.38
C LEU A 31 2.36 1.42 -8.41
N LYS A 32 1.67 2.52 -8.71
CA LYS A 32 2.18 3.55 -9.62
C LYS A 32 3.44 4.23 -9.09
N ARG A 33 3.53 4.41 -7.79
CA ARG A 33 4.69 5.04 -7.14
C ARG A 33 5.85 4.09 -6.99
N HIS A 34 5.60 2.79 -7.08
CA HIS A 34 6.62 1.76 -6.98
C HIS A 34 7.52 1.78 -8.21
N LYS A 35 8.84 1.79 -7.98
CA LYS A 35 9.82 1.70 -9.07
C LYS A 35 10.31 0.26 -9.16
N PRO A 36 10.02 -0.44 -10.27
CA PRO A 36 10.46 -1.83 -10.41
C PRO A 36 11.99 -1.91 -10.56
N LYS A 37 12.58 -2.94 -9.96
CA LYS A 37 13.97 -3.30 -10.13
C LYS A 37 14.05 -4.60 -10.92
N VAL A 38 15.13 -4.79 -11.64
CA VAL A 38 15.35 -6.03 -12.42
C VAL A 38 15.70 -7.18 -11.50
N ASP A 39 16.60 -6.93 -10.55
CA ASP A 39 17.05 -7.95 -9.61
C ASP A 39 16.66 -7.56 -8.17
N TYR A 40 15.83 -8.38 -7.55
CA TYR A 40 15.45 -8.18 -6.15
C TYR A 40 16.19 -9.16 -5.26
N THR A 41 16.79 -8.64 -4.17
CA THR A 41 17.29 -9.46 -3.08
C THR A 41 16.21 -9.60 -2.04
N LEU A 42 16.43 -10.46 -1.03
CA LEU A 42 15.48 -10.58 0.09
C LEU A 42 15.33 -9.25 0.82
N ASP A 43 16.43 -8.53 1.01
CA ASP A 43 16.40 -7.21 1.66
C ASP A 43 15.56 -6.21 0.86
N ASP A 44 15.65 -6.25 -0.48
CA ASP A 44 14.85 -5.38 -1.34
C ASP A 44 13.34 -5.66 -1.17
N PHE A 45 12.97 -6.93 -1.03
CA PHE A 45 11.58 -7.29 -0.80
C PHE A 45 11.07 -6.74 0.53
N ILE A 46 11.88 -6.84 1.58
CA ILE A 46 11.51 -6.33 2.91
C ILE A 46 11.37 -4.81 2.87
N GLU A 47 12.30 -4.12 2.24
CA GLU A 47 12.24 -2.66 2.09
C GLU A 47 11.02 -2.23 1.27
N CYS A 48 10.74 -2.95 0.20
CA CYS A 48 9.58 -2.65 -0.66
C CYS A 48 8.27 -2.82 0.10
N ASP A 49 8.15 -3.87 0.90
CA ASP A 49 6.97 -4.10 1.72
C ASP A 49 6.78 -2.99 2.76
N SER A 50 7.85 -2.61 3.47
CA SER A 50 7.82 -1.50 4.42
C SER A 50 7.42 -0.19 3.74
N TRP A 51 8.02 0.11 2.60
CA TRP A 51 7.71 1.30 1.82
C TRP A 51 6.23 1.32 1.42
N ALA A 52 5.73 0.18 0.92
CA ALA A 52 4.34 0.07 0.48
C ALA A 52 3.37 0.29 1.64
N ARG A 53 3.68 -0.21 2.83
CA ARG A 53 2.87 0.01 4.02
C ARG A 53 2.82 1.48 4.39
N GLU A 54 3.96 2.16 4.37
CA GLU A 54 4.04 3.59 4.68
C GLU A 54 3.27 4.43 3.67
N GLU A 55 3.43 4.14 2.38
CA GLU A 55 2.71 4.86 1.32
C GLU A 55 1.20 4.65 1.44
N ALA A 56 0.78 3.42 1.72
CA ALA A 56 -0.64 3.12 1.90
C ALA A 56 -1.21 3.89 3.10
N LEU A 57 -0.47 3.97 4.20
CA LEU A 57 -0.90 4.74 5.37
C LEU A 57 -1.09 6.22 5.05
N LEU A 58 -0.17 6.81 4.30
CA LEU A 58 -0.28 8.21 3.89
C LEU A 58 -1.52 8.43 3.04
N LEU A 59 -1.79 7.54 2.10
CA LEU A 59 -2.94 7.64 1.22
C LEU A 59 -4.25 7.42 1.99
N ILE A 60 -4.26 6.49 2.95
CA ILE A 60 -5.41 6.26 3.82
C ILE A 60 -5.72 7.54 4.60
N ASN A 61 -4.70 8.19 5.16
CA ASN A 61 -4.88 9.43 5.91
C ASN A 61 -5.43 10.55 5.02
N GLU A 62 -5.01 10.62 3.77
CA GLU A 62 -5.54 11.59 2.81
C GLU A 62 -7.03 11.35 2.53
N VAL A 63 -7.45 10.10 2.44
CA VAL A 63 -8.85 9.74 2.21
C VAL A 63 -9.71 10.10 3.43
N ILE A 64 -9.20 9.85 4.63
CA ILE A 64 -9.91 10.15 5.88
C ILE A 64 -10.10 11.66 6.07
N HIS A 65 -9.15 12.43 5.67
CA HIS A 65 -9.15 13.88 5.77
C HIS A 65 -9.69 14.54 4.51
#